data_59d85273574c5d236fa22174e8c1f8e2
#
_entry.id   59d85273574c5d236fa22174e8c1f8e2
#
_cell.length_a   1.000
_cell.length_b   1.000
_cell.length_c   1.000
_cell.angle_alpha   90.00
_cell.angle_beta   90.00
_cell.angle_gamma   90.00
#
_symmetry.space_group_name_H-M   'P 1'
#
loop_
_entity.id
_entity.type
_entity.pdbx_description
1 polymer ?
#
loop_
_entity_poly.entity_id
_entity_poly.type
_entity_poly.pdbx_seq_one_letter_code
_entity_poly.pdbx_strand_id
1 'polypeptide(L)'
;ITLFDLVIIDETHHLRNPTTNSHRLGRLLNESSNSSLLLSATPVQMKEDNLYNLLKLIYPDEFNDIYEFRNIHGDNTSVLKLQINIGNVEPDLQDARNLIKKIISSPYFKNNTLVSEVSNKLKTNIILENKETKVELSRILQKISLFDRYMSRTRKRDTDEFKADRDPKAIAVPRNKIEIDAYHTIIQWVKKKYADNKALNLVLASYTKYLTSSFPATLKKLQDKGFFSADD
;
A
#
# COMPACT_ATOMS: atom_id res chain seq x y z
N ILE A 1 -9.27 -30.26 -1.66
CA ILE A 1 -9.85 -30.29 -0.30
C ILE A 1 -9.52 -28.95 0.32
N THR A 2 -10.54 -28.12 0.55
CA THR A 2 -10.39 -26.87 1.27
C THR A 2 -10.27 -27.17 2.77
N LEU A 3 -9.28 -26.56 3.41
CA LEU A 3 -8.99 -26.74 4.85
C LEU A 3 -9.66 -25.66 5.69
N PHE A 4 -9.94 -24.49 5.07
CA PHE A 4 -10.47 -23.30 5.76
C PHE A 4 -11.70 -22.77 5.02
N ASP A 5 -12.69 -22.31 5.74
CA ASP A 5 -13.84 -21.61 5.16
C ASP A 5 -13.46 -20.19 4.76
N LEU A 6 -12.69 -19.51 5.60
CA LEU A 6 -12.22 -18.14 5.37
C LEU A 6 -10.79 -17.98 5.88
N VAL A 7 -9.94 -17.40 5.05
CA VAL A 7 -8.60 -16.92 5.44
C VAL A 7 -8.56 -15.41 5.37
N ILE A 8 -8.16 -14.78 6.46
CA ILE A 8 -7.95 -13.32 6.54
C ILE A 8 -6.46 -13.06 6.69
N ILE A 9 -5.88 -12.28 5.78
CA ILE A 9 -4.46 -11.91 5.82
C ILE A 9 -4.36 -10.39 5.96
N ASP A 10 -3.83 -9.94 7.09
CA ASP A 10 -3.53 -8.52 7.32
C ASP A 10 -2.14 -8.16 6.80
N GLU A 11 -1.92 -6.86 6.56
CA GLU A 11 -0.67 -6.30 6.03
C GLU A 11 -0.19 -7.00 4.76
N THR A 12 -1.11 -7.20 3.82
CA THR A 12 -0.87 -7.96 2.58
C THR A 12 0.23 -7.40 1.69
N HIS A 13 0.72 -6.19 1.98
CA HIS A 13 1.90 -5.67 1.30
C HIS A 13 3.15 -6.58 1.42
N HIS A 14 3.19 -7.48 2.41
CA HIS A 14 4.23 -8.50 2.54
C HIS A 14 4.11 -9.62 1.50
N LEU A 15 2.94 -9.80 0.89
CA LEU A 15 2.70 -10.84 -0.14
C LEU A 15 2.97 -10.35 -1.57
N ARG A 16 3.29 -9.08 -1.78
CA ARG A 16 3.42 -8.45 -3.10
C ARG A 16 4.53 -9.01 -4.00
N ASN A 17 5.55 -9.65 -3.41
CA ASN A 17 6.68 -10.17 -4.16
C ASN A 17 6.56 -11.69 -4.37
N PRO A 18 6.35 -12.18 -5.63
CA PRO A 18 6.16 -13.60 -5.95
C PRO A 18 7.33 -14.50 -5.56
N THR A 19 8.54 -13.96 -5.40
CA THR A 19 9.74 -14.75 -5.09
C THR A 19 9.92 -15.02 -3.60
N THR A 20 9.09 -14.45 -2.73
CA THR A 20 9.20 -14.59 -1.28
C THR A 20 8.44 -15.80 -0.73
N ASN A 21 8.92 -16.32 0.40
CA ASN A 21 8.20 -17.37 1.14
C ASN A 21 6.82 -16.89 1.64
N SER A 22 6.69 -15.59 1.98
CA SER A 22 5.42 -15.01 2.37
C SER A 22 4.39 -15.10 1.24
N HIS A 23 4.76 -14.76 0.00
CA HIS A 23 3.87 -14.90 -1.16
C HIS A 23 3.46 -16.36 -1.39
N ARG A 24 4.43 -17.29 -1.31
CA ARG A 24 4.16 -18.73 -1.45
C ARG A 24 3.17 -19.24 -0.39
N LEU A 25 3.37 -18.81 0.87
CA LEU A 25 2.44 -19.13 1.94
C LEU A 25 1.04 -18.55 1.68
N GLY A 26 0.95 -17.26 1.27
CA GLY A 26 -0.32 -16.62 0.93
C GLY A 26 -1.07 -17.37 -0.17
N ARG A 27 -0.36 -17.85 -1.21
CA ARG A 27 -0.94 -18.66 -2.27
C ARG A 27 -1.48 -20.00 -1.76
N LEU A 28 -0.69 -20.73 -0.96
CA LEU A 28 -1.12 -22.00 -0.38
C LEU A 28 -2.36 -21.84 0.52
N LEU A 29 -2.41 -20.76 1.32
CA LEU A 29 -3.56 -20.45 2.16
C LEU A 29 -4.81 -20.15 1.31
N ASN A 30 -4.66 -19.37 0.24
CA ASN A 30 -5.76 -19.07 -0.69
C ASN A 30 -6.27 -20.34 -1.39
N GLU A 31 -5.38 -21.17 -1.91
CA GLU A 31 -5.71 -22.45 -2.56
C GLU A 31 -6.38 -23.46 -1.60
N SER A 32 -6.11 -23.32 -0.28
CA SER A 32 -6.66 -24.19 0.77
C SER A 32 -7.91 -23.62 1.45
N SER A 33 -8.46 -22.51 0.97
CA SER A 33 -9.63 -21.85 1.54
C SER A 33 -10.78 -21.70 0.57
N ASN A 34 -12.01 -21.68 1.09
CA ASN A 34 -13.21 -21.40 0.30
C ASN A 34 -13.27 -19.89 -0.06
N SER A 35 -12.80 -19.04 0.83
CA SER A 35 -12.79 -17.58 0.66
C SER A 35 -11.53 -16.98 1.28
N SER A 36 -11.03 -15.91 0.67
CA SER A 36 -9.87 -15.16 1.20
C SER A 36 -10.14 -13.67 1.25
N LEU A 37 -9.73 -13.03 2.34
CA LEU A 37 -9.80 -11.59 2.54
C LEU A 37 -8.40 -11.04 2.79
N LEU A 38 -7.93 -10.18 1.89
CA LEU A 38 -6.66 -9.49 2.04
C LEU A 38 -6.88 -8.07 2.54
N LEU A 39 -6.25 -7.71 3.66
CA LEU A 39 -6.32 -6.38 4.25
C LEU A 39 -5.00 -5.63 4.04
N SER A 40 -5.07 -4.35 3.69
CA SER A 40 -3.90 -3.50 3.53
C SER A 40 -4.23 -2.04 3.82
N ALA A 41 -3.36 -1.36 4.57
CA ALA A 41 -3.50 0.07 4.83
C ALA A 41 -3.23 0.94 3.58
N THR A 42 -2.48 0.45 2.59
CA THR A 42 -1.97 1.28 1.47
C THR A 42 -2.10 0.62 0.09
N PRO A 43 -3.26 0.07 -0.30
CA PRO A 43 -3.37 -0.65 -1.58
C PRO A 43 -3.13 0.24 -2.81
N VAL A 44 -3.48 1.53 -2.73
CA VAL A 44 -3.39 2.48 -3.87
C VAL A 44 -1.98 3.07 -4.04
N GLN A 45 -1.12 3.01 -3.02
CA GLN A 45 0.27 3.47 -3.10
C GLN A 45 1.23 2.38 -3.58
N MET A 46 0.73 1.18 -3.82
CA MET A 46 1.54 0.10 -4.37
C MET A 46 1.91 0.40 -5.82
N LYS A 47 3.13 -0.01 -6.21
CA LYS A 47 3.49 -0.06 -7.62
C LYS A 47 2.52 -1.00 -8.34
N GLU A 48 2.26 -0.73 -9.60
CA GLU A 48 1.34 -1.47 -10.46
C GLU A 48 1.59 -2.99 -10.40
N ASP A 49 2.84 -3.42 -10.54
CA ASP A 49 3.21 -4.84 -10.49
C ASP A 49 2.89 -5.49 -9.11
N ASN A 50 2.98 -4.71 -8.03
CA ASN A 50 2.64 -5.20 -6.69
C ASN A 50 1.13 -5.44 -6.55
N LEU A 51 0.30 -4.54 -7.09
CA LEU A 51 -1.15 -4.70 -7.11
C LEU A 51 -1.54 -5.90 -7.98
N TYR A 52 -0.94 -6.02 -9.17
CA TYR A 52 -1.13 -7.18 -10.03
C TYR A 52 -0.85 -8.51 -9.31
N ASN A 53 0.29 -8.60 -8.62
CA ASN A 53 0.67 -9.82 -7.92
C ASN A 53 -0.29 -10.19 -6.79
N LEU A 54 -0.87 -9.21 -6.10
CA LEU A 54 -1.88 -9.47 -5.06
C LEU A 54 -3.22 -9.89 -5.66
N LEU A 55 -3.66 -9.24 -6.73
CA LEU A 55 -4.90 -9.62 -7.42
C LEU A 55 -4.78 -11.01 -8.05
N LYS A 56 -3.66 -11.31 -8.69
CA LYS A 56 -3.36 -12.63 -9.24
C LYS A 56 -3.32 -13.72 -8.18
N LEU A 57 -2.90 -13.39 -6.95
CA LEU A 57 -2.88 -14.34 -5.85
C LEU A 57 -4.30 -14.80 -5.47
N ILE A 58 -5.29 -13.89 -5.51
CA ILE A 58 -6.68 -14.19 -5.15
C ILE A 58 -7.50 -14.66 -6.36
N TYR A 59 -7.29 -14.04 -7.51
CA TYR A 59 -8.04 -14.27 -8.75
C TYR A 59 -7.08 -14.65 -9.88
N PRO A 60 -6.43 -15.84 -9.81
CA PRO A 60 -5.39 -16.24 -10.77
C PRO A 60 -5.91 -16.37 -12.20
N ASP A 61 -7.17 -16.77 -12.37
CA ASP A 61 -7.80 -16.97 -13.69
C ASP A 61 -8.13 -15.64 -14.37
N GLU A 62 -8.49 -14.61 -13.57
CA GLU A 62 -8.87 -13.30 -14.09
C GLU A 62 -7.64 -12.39 -14.32
N PHE A 63 -6.60 -12.52 -13.50
CA PHE A 63 -5.35 -11.75 -13.60
C PHE A 63 -4.18 -12.62 -14.10
N ASN A 64 -4.35 -13.27 -15.25
CA ASN A 64 -3.32 -14.14 -15.85
C ASN A 64 -2.35 -13.37 -16.75
N ASP A 65 -2.76 -12.25 -17.35
CA ASP A 65 -1.96 -11.40 -18.24
C ASP A 65 -1.64 -10.03 -17.62
N ILE A 66 -0.35 -9.77 -17.42
CA ILE A 66 0.13 -8.50 -16.86
C ILE A 66 -0.03 -7.34 -17.86
N TYR A 67 0.03 -7.59 -19.17
CA TYR A 67 -0.12 -6.53 -20.17
C TYR A 67 -1.55 -6.04 -20.24
N GLU A 68 -2.52 -6.96 -20.21
CA GLU A 68 -3.94 -6.60 -20.13
C GLU A 68 -4.23 -5.86 -18.81
N PHE A 69 -3.72 -6.36 -17.69
CA PHE A 69 -3.84 -5.68 -16.41
C PHE A 69 -3.30 -4.24 -16.45
N ARG A 70 -2.13 -4.00 -17.06
CA ARG A 70 -1.55 -2.67 -17.19
C ARG A 70 -2.42 -1.71 -17.99
N ASN A 71 -3.05 -2.17 -19.06
CA ASN A 71 -3.99 -1.37 -19.84
C ASN A 71 -5.22 -0.99 -19.00
N ILE A 72 -5.82 -1.97 -18.33
CA ILE A 72 -6.98 -1.76 -17.43
C ILE A 72 -6.61 -0.79 -16.30
N HIS A 73 -5.45 -1.00 -15.67
CA HIS A 73 -4.96 -0.17 -14.57
C HIS A 73 -4.66 1.26 -15.02
N GLY A 74 -4.05 1.45 -16.20
CA GLY A 74 -3.78 2.74 -16.80
C GLY A 74 -5.06 3.55 -17.01
N ASP A 75 -6.07 2.95 -17.60
CA ASP A 75 -7.37 3.58 -17.84
C ASP A 75 -8.13 3.87 -16.55
N ASN A 76 -8.11 2.92 -15.59
CA ASN A 76 -8.72 3.12 -14.28
C ASN A 76 -8.04 4.23 -13.46
N THR A 77 -6.76 4.50 -13.71
CA THR A 77 -6.04 5.61 -13.07
C THR A 77 -6.70 6.97 -13.37
N SER A 78 -7.29 7.15 -14.54
CA SER A 78 -8.04 8.37 -14.89
C SER A 78 -9.29 8.52 -14.02
N VAL A 79 -9.99 7.42 -13.72
CA VAL A 79 -11.14 7.41 -12.79
C VAL A 79 -10.71 7.79 -11.38
N LEU A 80 -9.62 7.22 -10.88
CA LEU A 80 -9.09 7.52 -9.55
C LEU A 80 -8.63 8.98 -9.44
N LYS A 81 -7.95 9.52 -10.45
CA LYS A 81 -7.53 10.93 -10.48
C LYS A 81 -8.74 11.86 -10.47
N LEU A 82 -9.77 11.56 -11.28
CA LEU A 82 -11.02 12.33 -11.29
C LEU A 82 -11.70 12.31 -9.91
N GLN A 83 -11.75 11.15 -9.28
CA GLN A 83 -12.32 11.00 -7.94
C GLN A 83 -11.54 11.80 -6.88
N ILE A 84 -10.21 11.84 -6.96
CA ILE A 84 -9.36 12.65 -6.07
C ILE A 84 -9.62 14.13 -6.32
N ASN A 85 -9.62 14.58 -7.59
CA ASN A 85 -9.86 15.96 -7.96
C ASN A 85 -11.20 16.46 -7.40
N ILE A 86 -12.31 15.77 -7.67
CA ILE A 86 -13.65 16.12 -7.17
C ILE A 86 -13.67 16.16 -5.64
N GLY A 87 -12.89 15.33 -4.97
CA GLY A 87 -12.81 15.28 -3.53
C GLY A 87 -12.01 16.39 -2.88
N ASN A 88 -11.30 17.23 -3.62
CA ASN A 88 -10.56 18.38 -3.08
C ASN A 88 -11.52 19.48 -2.59
N VAL A 89 -11.03 20.35 -1.69
CA VAL A 89 -11.76 21.53 -1.24
C VAL A 89 -12.12 22.40 -2.44
N GLU A 90 -11.12 22.66 -3.29
CA GLU A 90 -11.24 23.38 -4.55
C GLU A 90 -10.91 22.44 -5.73
N PRO A 91 -11.91 21.82 -6.37
CA PRO A 91 -11.69 20.96 -7.52
C PRO A 91 -11.27 21.74 -8.75
N ASP A 92 -10.29 21.22 -9.48
CA ASP A 92 -9.93 21.75 -10.79
C ASP A 92 -10.91 21.22 -11.85
N LEU A 93 -11.82 22.09 -12.30
CA LEU A 93 -12.83 21.77 -13.30
C LEU A 93 -12.24 21.45 -14.67
N GLN A 94 -11.14 22.11 -15.04
CA GLN A 94 -10.52 21.89 -16.35
C GLN A 94 -9.84 20.52 -16.38
N ASP A 95 -9.13 20.17 -15.33
CA ASP A 95 -8.54 18.82 -15.18
C ASP A 95 -9.63 17.75 -15.10
N ALA A 96 -10.69 17.97 -14.34
CA ALA A 96 -11.83 17.05 -14.26
C ALA A 96 -12.45 16.77 -15.63
N ARG A 97 -12.64 17.82 -16.47
CA ARG A 97 -13.15 17.67 -17.85
C ARG A 97 -12.17 16.95 -18.77
N ASN A 98 -10.88 17.13 -18.58
CA ASN A 98 -9.86 16.40 -19.34
C ASN A 98 -9.83 14.92 -18.97
N LEU A 99 -9.95 14.63 -17.68
CA LEU A 99 -9.99 13.26 -17.16
C LEU A 99 -11.24 12.52 -17.64
N ILE A 100 -12.43 13.13 -17.58
CA ILE A 100 -13.65 12.47 -18.05
C ILE A 100 -13.61 12.21 -19.57
N LYS A 101 -12.99 13.07 -20.37
CA LYS A 101 -12.78 12.82 -21.80
C LYS A 101 -11.90 11.59 -22.03
N LYS A 102 -10.80 11.43 -21.25
CA LYS A 102 -9.96 10.24 -21.32
C LYS A 102 -10.73 8.97 -20.95
N ILE A 103 -11.56 9.03 -19.89
CA ILE A 103 -12.40 7.90 -19.48
C ILE A 103 -13.36 7.50 -20.59
N ILE A 104 -14.05 8.47 -21.23
CA ILE A 104 -14.99 8.22 -22.33
C ILE A 104 -14.29 7.59 -23.54
N SER A 105 -13.05 7.99 -23.83
CA SER A 105 -12.30 7.45 -24.97
C SER A 105 -11.74 6.04 -24.76
N SER A 106 -11.73 5.54 -23.52
CA SER A 106 -11.24 4.21 -23.21
C SER A 106 -12.23 3.13 -23.65
N PRO A 107 -11.74 2.03 -24.26
CA PRO A 107 -12.58 0.90 -24.65
C PRO A 107 -13.26 0.21 -23.47
N TYR A 108 -12.63 0.23 -22.28
CA TYR A 108 -13.15 -0.42 -21.06
C TYR A 108 -14.36 0.28 -20.45
N PHE A 109 -14.57 1.56 -20.78
CA PHE A 109 -15.70 2.36 -20.28
C PHE A 109 -16.75 2.65 -21.37
N LYS A 110 -16.55 2.09 -22.56
CA LYS A 110 -17.49 2.25 -23.68
C LYS A 110 -18.89 1.77 -23.28
N ASN A 111 -19.90 2.59 -23.54
CA ASN A 111 -21.29 2.31 -23.20
C ASN A 111 -21.62 2.27 -21.69
N ASN A 112 -20.73 2.75 -20.81
CA ASN A 112 -21.02 2.85 -19.40
C ASN A 112 -21.91 4.08 -19.14
N THR A 113 -23.16 3.83 -18.73
CA THR A 113 -24.15 4.89 -18.47
C THR A 113 -23.75 5.82 -17.33
N LEU A 114 -23.06 5.31 -16.32
CA LEU A 114 -22.56 6.11 -15.20
C LEU A 114 -21.48 7.10 -15.64
N VAL A 115 -20.63 6.74 -16.60
CA VAL A 115 -19.63 7.65 -17.18
C VAL A 115 -20.33 8.80 -17.90
N SER A 116 -21.40 8.52 -18.65
CA SER A 116 -22.20 9.54 -19.32
C SER A 116 -22.88 10.47 -18.31
N GLU A 117 -23.39 9.93 -17.21
CA GLU A 117 -23.97 10.71 -16.11
C GLU A 117 -22.95 11.67 -15.50
N VAL A 118 -21.76 11.19 -15.13
CA VAL A 118 -20.66 12.03 -14.59
C VAL A 118 -20.29 13.12 -15.60
N SER A 119 -20.15 12.75 -16.88
CA SER A 119 -19.83 13.70 -17.94
C SER A 119 -20.85 14.83 -18.05
N ASN A 120 -22.12 14.50 -17.99
CA ASN A 120 -23.20 15.50 -18.05
C ASN A 120 -23.20 16.42 -16.82
N LYS A 121 -23.01 15.85 -15.63
CA LYS A 121 -22.90 16.63 -14.39
C LYS A 121 -21.70 17.59 -14.43
N LEU A 122 -20.54 17.19 -14.99
CA LEU A 122 -19.35 18.04 -15.11
C LEU A 122 -19.44 19.16 -16.17
N LYS A 123 -20.46 19.16 -17.03
CA LYS A 123 -20.71 20.27 -17.98
C LYS A 123 -21.26 21.49 -17.28
N THR A 124 -22.03 21.34 -16.22
CA THR A 124 -22.64 22.44 -15.46
C THR A 124 -21.67 22.86 -14.31
N ASN A 125 -21.29 24.14 -14.26
CA ASN A 125 -20.31 24.68 -13.30
C ASN A 125 -20.78 24.66 -11.83
N ILE A 126 -22.08 24.57 -11.60
CA ILE A 126 -22.77 24.72 -10.29
C ILE A 126 -22.50 23.52 -9.35
N ILE A 127 -21.99 22.42 -9.88
CA ILE A 127 -22.05 21.10 -9.24
C ILE A 127 -20.97 20.89 -8.18
N LEU A 128 -19.82 21.55 -8.29
CA LEU A 128 -18.69 21.30 -7.40
C LEU A 128 -18.65 22.20 -6.15
N GLU A 129 -19.58 23.13 -6.03
CA GLU A 129 -19.75 23.98 -4.84
C GLU A 129 -20.58 23.26 -3.74
N ASN A 130 -21.41 22.27 -4.13
CA ASN A 130 -22.24 21.53 -3.20
C ASN A 130 -21.55 20.25 -2.71
N LYS A 131 -21.40 20.11 -1.38
CA LYS A 131 -20.80 18.94 -0.73
C LYS A 131 -21.54 17.63 -1.05
N GLU A 132 -22.88 17.67 -1.13
CA GLU A 132 -23.70 16.49 -1.42
C GLU A 132 -23.44 15.97 -2.83
N THR A 133 -23.32 16.87 -3.80
CA THR A 133 -23.00 16.51 -5.20
C THR A 133 -21.60 15.94 -5.35
N LYS A 134 -20.60 16.45 -4.60
CA LYS A 134 -19.25 15.86 -4.57
C LYS A 134 -19.27 14.43 -4.01
N VAL A 135 -20.04 14.16 -2.96
CA VAL A 135 -20.21 12.84 -2.38
C VAL A 135 -20.89 11.90 -3.37
N GLU A 136 -21.97 12.34 -4.01
CA GLU A 136 -22.68 11.56 -5.03
C GLU A 136 -21.75 11.19 -6.19
N LEU A 137 -21.06 12.17 -6.78
CA LEU A 137 -20.09 11.94 -7.85
C LEU A 137 -18.97 10.98 -7.44
N SER A 138 -18.46 11.12 -6.21
CA SER A 138 -17.45 10.20 -5.69
C SER A 138 -17.95 8.77 -5.59
N ARG A 139 -19.21 8.55 -5.21
CA ARG A 139 -19.84 7.22 -5.15
C ARG A 139 -20.04 6.64 -6.56
N ILE A 140 -20.49 7.47 -7.52
CA ILE A 140 -20.64 7.05 -8.92
C ILE A 140 -19.27 6.65 -9.49
N LEU A 141 -18.22 7.45 -9.28
CA LEU A 141 -16.87 7.16 -9.76
C LEU A 141 -16.28 5.89 -9.12
N GLN A 142 -16.63 5.61 -7.88
CA GLN A 142 -16.26 4.35 -7.24
C GLN A 142 -16.86 3.16 -7.98
N LYS A 143 -18.15 3.21 -8.32
CA LYS A 143 -18.83 2.16 -9.09
C LYS A 143 -18.33 2.04 -10.54
N ILE A 144 -17.79 3.12 -11.12
CA ILE A 144 -17.16 3.08 -12.43
C ILE A 144 -15.80 2.38 -12.38
N SER A 145 -15.12 2.40 -11.24
CA SER A 145 -13.78 1.80 -11.10
C SER A 145 -13.79 0.33 -11.50
N LEU A 146 -12.91 -0.05 -12.41
CA LEU A 146 -12.79 -1.41 -12.92
C LEU A 146 -12.35 -2.42 -11.85
N PHE A 147 -11.81 -1.94 -10.73
CA PHE A 147 -11.39 -2.77 -9.60
C PHE A 147 -12.39 -2.80 -8.43
N ASP A 148 -13.53 -2.12 -8.53
CA ASP A 148 -14.52 -2.02 -7.44
C ASP A 148 -15.02 -3.42 -6.98
N ARG A 149 -15.19 -4.35 -7.90
CA ARG A 149 -15.60 -5.74 -7.60
C ARG A 149 -14.53 -6.59 -6.91
N TYR A 150 -13.25 -6.19 -7.01
CA TYR A 150 -12.12 -6.96 -6.44
C TYR A 150 -11.61 -6.36 -5.14
N MET A 151 -11.78 -5.05 -4.94
CA MET A 151 -11.29 -4.37 -3.76
C MET A 151 -12.19 -3.23 -3.31
N SER A 152 -12.44 -3.15 -2.01
CA SER A 152 -13.13 -2.05 -1.36
C SER A 152 -12.13 -1.14 -0.64
N ARG A 153 -12.38 0.15 -0.68
CA ARG A 153 -11.54 1.15 -0.01
C ARG A 153 -12.37 2.05 0.90
N THR A 154 -12.05 1.99 2.19
CA THR A 154 -12.55 2.98 3.17
C THR A 154 -11.56 4.15 3.26
N ARG A 155 -12.03 5.38 3.07
CA ARG A 155 -11.18 6.57 3.20
C ARG A 155 -11.29 7.13 4.61
N LYS A 156 -10.17 7.64 5.15
CA LYS A 156 -10.16 8.29 6.47
C LYS A 156 -11.19 9.41 6.62
N ARG A 157 -11.53 10.11 5.54
CA ARG A 157 -12.55 11.16 5.54
C ARG A 157 -14.00 10.64 5.61
N ASP A 158 -14.20 9.36 5.27
CA ASP A 158 -15.52 8.72 5.26
C ASP A 158 -15.83 8.07 6.63
N THR A 159 -14.86 8.11 7.56
CA THR A 159 -14.96 7.58 8.93
C THR A 159 -14.87 8.73 9.95
N ASP A 160 -15.79 9.70 9.88
CA ASP A 160 -15.77 10.90 10.75
C ASP A 160 -15.95 10.58 12.24
N GLU A 161 -16.41 9.38 12.60
CA GLU A 161 -16.75 9.02 13.97
C GLU A 161 -15.57 8.70 14.88
N PHE A 162 -14.35 8.50 14.34
CA PHE A 162 -13.19 8.07 15.14
C PHE A 162 -11.87 8.74 14.74
N LYS A 163 -11.85 10.06 14.61
CA LYS A 163 -10.57 10.78 14.53
C LYS A 163 -9.94 10.82 15.92
N ALA A 164 -9.09 9.82 16.21
CA ALA A 164 -8.17 9.93 17.33
C ALA A 164 -7.26 11.14 17.10
N ASP A 165 -7.35 12.12 17.97
CA ASP A 165 -6.40 13.23 17.98
C ASP A 165 -5.07 12.69 18.50
N ARG A 166 -4.06 12.64 17.63
CA ARG A 166 -2.74 12.14 17.99
C ARG A 166 -1.89 13.31 18.46
N ASP A 167 -1.65 13.37 19.77
CA ASP A 167 -0.64 14.25 20.37
C ASP A 167 0.70 13.47 20.54
N PRO A 168 1.59 13.50 19.52
CA PRO A 168 2.84 12.75 19.58
C PRO A 168 3.79 13.41 20.57
N LYS A 169 4.06 12.73 21.70
CA LYS A 169 5.06 13.16 22.68
C LYS A 169 6.32 12.33 22.53
N ALA A 170 7.43 13.00 22.25
CA ALA A 170 8.74 12.38 22.30
C ALA A 170 9.19 12.25 23.76
N ILE A 171 9.31 11.01 24.24
CA ILE A 171 9.86 10.71 25.57
C ILE A 171 11.31 10.30 25.38
N ALA A 172 12.24 11.09 25.91
CA ALA A 172 13.65 10.75 25.94
C ALA A 172 13.88 9.64 26.99
N VAL A 173 14.30 8.47 26.54
CA VAL A 173 14.71 7.38 27.42
C VAL A 173 16.23 7.42 27.57
N PRO A 174 16.77 7.78 28.75
CA PRO A 174 18.21 7.80 28.98
C PRO A 174 18.77 6.37 28.93
N ARG A 175 19.87 6.20 28.22
CA ARG A 175 20.62 4.93 28.22
C ARG A 175 21.73 5.00 29.25
N ASN A 176 22.08 3.84 29.82
CA ASN A 176 23.23 3.74 30.69
C ASN A 176 24.54 3.82 29.86
N LYS A 177 25.64 4.09 30.53
CA LYS A 177 26.98 4.23 29.91
C LYS A 177 27.38 2.98 29.13
N ILE A 178 27.12 1.81 29.69
CA ILE A 178 27.46 0.51 29.09
C ILE A 178 26.75 0.30 27.76
N GLU A 179 25.45 0.63 27.70
CA GLU A 179 24.67 0.54 26.46
C GLU A 179 25.17 1.54 25.40
N ILE A 180 25.56 2.73 25.80
CA ILE A 180 26.12 3.74 24.90
C ILE A 180 27.45 3.27 24.32
N ASP A 181 28.35 2.78 25.16
CA ASP A 181 29.68 2.29 24.75
C ASP A 181 29.55 1.07 23.83
N ALA A 182 28.69 0.14 24.17
CA ALA A 182 28.38 -1.02 23.31
C ALA A 182 27.75 -0.63 21.97
N TYR A 183 26.85 0.36 21.98
CA TYR A 183 26.28 0.90 20.73
C TYR A 183 27.38 1.44 19.81
N HIS A 184 28.29 2.27 20.34
CA HIS A 184 29.37 2.82 19.56
C HIS A 184 30.33 1.75 19.02
N THR A 185 30.69 0.79 19.85
CA THR A 185 31.55 -0.34 19.47
C THR A 185 30.95 -1.13 18.30
N ILE A 186 29.65 -1.49 18.40
CA ILE A 186 28.96 -2.24 17.35
C ILE A 186 28.88 -1.42 16.05
N ILE A 187 28.56 -0.14 16.12
CA ILE A 187 28.49 0.73 14.93
C ILE A 187 29.86 0.88 14.27
N GLN A 188 30.93 1.03 15.03
CA GLN A 188 32.29 1.08 14.49
C GLN A 188 32.69 -0.23 13.82
N TRP A 189 32.35 -1.38 14.43
CA TRP A 189 32.59 -2.68 13.82
C TRP A 189 31.82 -2.83 12.50
N VAL A 190 30.53 -2.46 12.45
CA VAL A 190 29.73 -2.49 11.22
C VAL A 190 30.38 -1.64 10.13
N LYS A 191 30.84 -0.42 10.47
CA LYS A 191 31.57 0.44 9.53
C LYS A 191 32.81 -0.23 8.97
N LYS A 192 33.61 -0.88 9.83
CA LYS A 192 34.83 -1.57 9.42
C LYS A 192 34.54 -2.79 8.56
N LYS A 193 33.58 -3.63 8.97
CA LYS A 193 33.24 -4.88 8.29
C LYS A 193 32.62 -4.66 6.91
N TYR A 194 31.88 -3.57 6.72
CA TYR A 194 31.16 -3.26 5.49
C TYR A 194 31.72 -2.01 4.78
N ALA A 195 32.99 -1.65 5.04
CA ALA A 195 33.61 -0.44 4.50
C ALA A 195 33.51 -0.32 2.97
N ASP A 196 33.72 -1.44 2.26
CA ASP A 196 33.70 -1.49 0.80
C ASP A 196 32.31 -1.76 0.22
N ASN A 197 31.27 -1.85 1.06
CA ASN A 197 29.91 -2.11 0.60
C ASN A 197 29.23 -0.81 0.15
N LYS A 198 28.82 -0.75 -1.14
CA LYS A 198 28.08 0.40 -1.70
C LYS A 198 26.79 0.73 -0.92
N ALA A 199 26.24 -0.23 -0.18
CA ALA A 199 25.05 -0.07 0.64
C ALA A 199 25.36 0.17 2.13
N LEU A 200 26.58 0.61 2.50
CA LEU A 200 27.00 0.82 3.89
C LEU A 200 25.99 1.64 4.71
N ASN A 201 25.46 2.73 4.15
CA ASN A 201 24.47 3.55 4.85
C ASN A 201 23.18 2.80 5.17
N LEU A 202 22.71 1.91 4.29
CA LEU A 202 21.54 1.08 4.52
C LEU A 202 21.80 0.03 5.60
N VAL A 203 22.99 -0.56 5.59
CA VAL A 203 23.45 -1.51 6.63
C VAL A 203 23.52 -0.81 7.98
N LEU A 204 24.13 0.36 8.05
CA LEU A 204 24.22 1.17 9.28
C LEU A 204 22.82 1.53 9.81
N ALA A 205 21.92 2.01 8.95
CA ALA A 205 20.55 2.33 9.33
C ALA A 205 19.82 1.10 9.91
N SER A 206 20.04 -0.08 9.32
CA SER A 206 19.45 -1.33 9.81
C SER A 206 19.97 -1.72 11.19
N TYR A 207 21.29 -1.67 11.42
CA TYR A 207 21.86 -1.97 12.74
C TYR A 207 21.48 -0.94 13.79
N THR A 208 21.46 0.36 13.44
CA THR A 208 20.92 1.42 14.32
C THR A 208 19.48 1.11 14.74
N LYS A 209 18.61 0.76 13.79
CA LYS A 209 17.23 0.39 14.08
C LYS A 209 17.14 -0.84 15.00
N TYR A 210 17.94 -1.87 14.79
CA TYR A 210 17.96 -3.06 15.64
C TYR A 210 18.39 -2.72 17.07
N LEU A 211 19.49 -1.98 17.24
CA LEU A 211 20.00 -1.57 18.54
C LEU A 211 19.06 -0.65 19.31
N THR A 212 18.30 0.18 18.60
CA THR A 212 17.30 1.08 19.22
C THR A 212 15.99 0.37 19.53
N SER A 213 15.65 -0.71 18.82
CA SER A 213 14.43 -1.48 19.02
C SER A 213 14.54 -2.49 20.15
N SER A 214 15.61 -3.31 20.14
CA SER A 214 15.87 -4.29 21.18
C SER A 214 17.37 -4.62 21.24
N PHE A 215 18.05 -4.06 22.24
CA PHE A 215 19.47 -4.28 22.43
C PHE A 215 19.82 -5.76 22.68
N PRO A 216 19.11 -6.50 23.58
CA PRO A 216 19.39 -7.92 23.81
C PRO A 216 19.20 -8.80 22.57
N ALA A 217 18.12 -8.57 21.79
CA ALA A 217 17.88 -9.33 20.57
C ALA A 217 18.95 -9.07 19.51
N THR A 218 19.48 -7.84 19.45
CA THR A 218 20.55 -7.48 18.53
C THR A 218 21.87 -8.14 18.94
N LEU A 219 22.21 -8.18 20.22
CA LEU A 219 23.40 -8.88 20.71
C LEU A 219 23.35 -10.37 20.36
N LYS A 220 22.22 -11.04 20.61
CA LYS A 220 22.05 -12.45 20.22
C LYS A 220 22.28 -12.69 18.74
N LYS A 221 21.69 -11.84 17.88
CA LYS A 221 21.88 -11.91 16.42
C LYS A 221 23.33 -11.67 15.99
N LEU A 222 24.08 -10.86 16.74
CA LEU A 222 25.48 -10.59 16.49
C LEU A 222 26.35 -11.77 16.92
N GLN A 223 26.04 -12.42 18.04
CA GLN A 223 26.67 -13.66 18.47
C GLN A 223 26.50 -14.76 17.42
N ASP A 224 25.28 -14.97 16.93
CA ASP A 224 24.99 -15.95 15.87
C ASP A 224 25.77 -15.66 14.56
N LYS A 225 26.19 -14.41 14.35
CA LYS A 225 27.02 -13.98 13.21
C LYS A 225 28.52 -13.93 13.50
N GLY A 226 28.96 -14.43 14.64
CA GLY A 226 30.37 -14.47 15.01
C GLY A 226 30.97 -13.09 15.35
N PHE A 227 30.15 -12.16 15.89
CA PHE A 227 30.66 -10.86 16.35
C PHE A 227 31.46 -11.00 17.66
N PHE A 228 31.04 -11.92 18.52
CA PHE A 228 31.78 -12.26 19.74
C PHE A 228 32.41 -13.64 19.54
N SER A 229 33.73 -13.75 19.61
CA SER A 229 34.40 -15.03 19.85
C SER A 229 34.14 -15.45 21.30
N ALA A 230 34.17 -16.74 21.57
CA ALA A 230 33.90 -17.26 22.91
C ALA A 230 34.93 -16.78 23.97
N ASP A 231 35.96 -16.04 23.56
CA ASP A 231 37.10 -15.58 24.39
C ASP A 231 37.13 -14.03 24.57
N ASP A 232 36.12 -13.28 24.05
CA ASP A 232 35.94 -11.84 24.24
C ASP A 232 34.78 -11.55 25.23
#